data_172cbd69f405014cffe99683f0232849
#
_entry.id   172cbd69f405014cffe99683f0232849
#
_cell.length_a   1.000
_cell.length_b   1.000
_cell.length_c   1.000
_cell.angle_alpha   90.00
_cell.angle_beta   90.00
_cell.angle_gamma   90.00
#
_symmetry.space_group_name_H-M   'P 1'
#
loop_
_entity.id
_entity.type
_entity.pdbx_description
1 polymer ?
#
loop_
_entity_poly.entity_id
_entity_poly.type
_entity_poly.pdbx_seq_one_letter_code
_entity_poly.pdbx_strand_id
1 'polypeptide(L)'
;FVEKAGGSVAGKVRAPLGTTDFSSYLLQAQASGAKVVGLANAGADFVNSVKQAGEFGLVAGGQQLAGMLVFLNDVKALGLDTAQGLTFTVSYYWDRNDESRAFADRFLERMGQRPSMVQAGAYSAVTHYLKAVEAVGSEDAGKVTEWMRANPVNDFFAQNGRIRDDGRMILDTYLVRAKAPADSKNDWDLMEVVRTIPGEESFMPIELSTCNL
;
A
#
# COMPACT_ATOMS: atom_id res chain seq x y z
N PHE A 1 -3.12 13.85 -11.08
CA PHE A 1 -4.33 13.16 -10.61
C PHE A 1 -5.31 14.12 -9.97
N VAL A 2 -4.94 14.87 -8.93
CA VAL A 2 -5.83 15.80 -8.21
C VAL A 2 -6.49 16.78 -9.15
N GLU A 3 -5.73 17.46 -10.00
CA GLU A 3 -6.23 18.46 -10.96
C GLU A 3 -7.12 17.82 -12.04
N LYS A 4 -6.73 16.63 -12.55
CA LYS A 4 -7.55 15.87 -13.51
C LYS A 4 -8.91 15.44 -12.92
N ALA A 5 -8.98 15.28 -11.60
CA ALA A 5 -10.21 14.96 -10.87
C ALA A 5 -11.01 16.23 -10.46
N GLY A 6 -10.61 17.42 -10.95
CA GLY A 6 -11.27 18.68 -10.62
C GLY A 6 -10.88 19.27 -9.26
N GLY A 7 -9.89 18.73 -8.60
CA GLY A 7 -9.33 19.25 -7.36
C GLY A 7 -8.21 20.27 -7.59
N SER A 8 -7.71 20.83 -6.49
CA SER A 8 -6.57 21.76 -6.51
C SER A 8 -5.52 21.34 -5.49
N VAL A 9 -4.25 21.62 -5.78
CA VAL A 9 -3.13 21.40 -4.86
C VAL A 9 -2.84 22.71 -4.13
N ALA A 10 -3.21 22.77 -2.84
CA ALA A 10 -3.04 23.96 -2.00
C ALA A 10 -1.57 24.24 -1.67
N GLY A 11 -0.71 23.22 -1.65
CA GLY A 11 0.71 23.38 -1.38
C GLY A 11 1.44 22.03 -1.37
N LYS A 12 2.77 22.09 -1.33
CA LYS A 12 3.64 20.94 -1.18
C LYS A 12 4.90 21.33 -0.40
N VAL A 13 5.33 20.46 0.46
CA VAL A 13 6.57 20.61 1.24
C VAL A 13 7.39 19.32 1.17
N ARG A 14 8.69 19.42 1.40
CA ARG A 14 9.61 18.27 1.42
C ARG A 14 10.38 18.28 2.72
N ALA A 15 10.29 17.18 3.46
CA ALA A 15 11.12 16.90 4.62
C ALA A 15 12.32 16.02 4.21
N PRO A 16 13.50 16.20 4.78
CA PRO A 16 14.61 15.27 4.62
C PRO A 16 14.25 13.88 5.14
N LEU A 17 14.83 12.84 4.54
CA LEU A 17 14.68 11.48 5.04
C LEU A 17 15.29 11.37 6.45
N GLY A 18 14.61 10.68 7.36
CA GLY A 18 15.00 10.54 8.76
C GLY A 18 14.63 11.77 9.61
N THR A 19 13.71 12.59 9.14
CA THR A 19 13.17 13.70 9.94
C THR A 19 12.42 13.16 11.16
N THR A 20 12.74 13.70 12.33
CA THR A 20 12.06 13.34 13.58
C THR A 20 11.04 14.38 14.04
N ASP A 21 11.22 15.63 13.63
CA ASP A 21 10.32 16.75 13.94
C ASP A 21 9.64 17.26 12.65
N PHE A 22 8.35 17.00 12.54
CA PHE A 22 7.50 17.40 11.42
C PHE A 22 6.68 18.67 11.72
N SER A 23 6.86 19.31 12.87
CA SER A 23 6.03 20.43 13.34
C SER A 23 5.84 21.52 12.30
N SER A 24 6.93 22.02 11.72
CA SER A 24 6.88 23.12 10.74
C SER A 24 6.16 22.74 9.45
N TYR A 25 6.29 21.49 9.01
CA TYR A 25 5.64 20.96 7.81
C TYR A 25 4.13 20.77 8.05
N LEU A 26 3.78 20.26 9.22
CA LEU A 26 2.37 20.03 9.61
C LEU A 26 1.63 21.34 9.87
N LEU A 27 2.25 22.32 10.49
CA LEU A 27 1.69 23.65 10.66
C LEU A 27 1.42 24.36 9.31
N GLN A 28 2.32 24.19 8.34
CA GLN A 28 2.09 24.67 6.97
C GLN A 28 0.89 23.96 6.31
N ALA A 29 0.79 22.65 6.48
CA ALA A 29 -0.34 21.86 5.97
C ALA A 29 -1.66 22.31 6.64
N GLN A 30 -1.67 22.53 7.95
CA GLN A 30 -2.82 23.00 8.69
C GLN A 30 -3.25 24.40 8.21
N ALA A 31 -2.30 25.32 8.10
CA ALA A 31 -2.56 26.70 7.65
C ALA A 31 -3.06 26.79 6.19
N SER A 32 -2.77 25.78 5.37
CA SER A 32 -3.24 25.73 3.97
C SER A 32 -4.75 25.61 3.83
N GLY A 33 -5.45 25.11 4.87
CA GLY A 33 -6.89 24.83 4.83
C GLY A 33 -7.27 23.69 3.85
N ALA A 34 -6.30 22.93 3.35
CA ALA A 34 -6.57 21.79 2.48
C ALA A 34 -7.42 20.73 3.20
N LYS A 35 -8.41 20.16 2.52
CA LYS A 35 -9.28 19.12 3.09
C LYS A 35 -8.53 17.81 3.34
N VAL A 36 -7.53 17.53 2.51
CA VAL A 36 -6.74 16.30 2.58
C VAL A 36 -5.26 16.66 2.61
N VAL A 37 -4.52 16.05 3.55
CA VAL A 37 -3.07 16.14 3.66
C VAL A 37 -2.47 14.80 3.24
N GLY A 38 -1.79 14.79 2.08
CA GLY A 38 -1.10 13.61 1.56
C GLY A 38 0.28 13.43 2.20
N LEU A 39 0.51 12.32 2.87
CA LEU A 39 1.78 11.94 3.48
C LEU A 39 2.54 10.99 2.54
N ALA A 40 3.57 11.52 1.87
CA ALA A 40 4.35 10.78 0.87
C ALA A 40 5.69 10.23 1.44
N ASN A 41 5.82 10.19 2.75
CA ASN A 41 6.88 9.51 3.48
C ASN A 41 6.44 8.09 3.89
N ALA A 42 7.34 7.30 4.46
CA ALA A 42 7.11 5.91 4.84
C ALA A 42 7.84 5.54 6.14
N GLY A 43 7.48 4.40 6.73
CA GLY A 43 8.14 3.85 7.92
C GLY A 43 8.12 4.80 9.10
N ALA A 44 9.26 5.00 9.76
CA ALA A 44 9.36 5.85 10.95
C ALA A 44 8.96 7.31 10.67
N ASP A 45 9.31 7.85 9.51
CA ASP A 45 8.95 9.23 9.15
C ASP A 45 7.42 9.37 9.02
N PHE A 46 6.76 8.37 8.42
CA PHE A 46 5.30 8.33 8.34
C PHE A 46 4.66 8.23 9.74
N VAL A 47 5.12 7.31 10.57
CA VAL A 47 4.60 7.12 11.92
C VAL A 47 4.73 8.41 12.75
N ASN A 48 5.89 9.07 12.68
CA ASN A 48 6.12 10.34 13.37
C ASN A 48 5.21 11.46 12.83
N SER A 49 5.05 11.54 11.51
CA SER A 49 4.16 12.54 10.89
C SER A 49 2.70 12.38 11.35
N VAL A 50 2.19 11.14 11.41
CA VAL A 50 0.81 10.88 11.84
C VAL A 50 0.62 11.20 13.31
N LYS A 51 1.55 10.79 14.19
CA LYS A 51 1.50 11.11 15.62
C LYS A 51 1.47 12.62 15.87
N GLN A 52 2.41 13.34 15.27
CA GLN A 52 2.50 14.79 15.41
C GLN A 52 1.30 15.51 14.78
N ALA A 53 0.76 15.02 13.65
CA ALA A 53 -0.48 15.56 13.08
C ALA A 53 -1.67 15.46 14.07
N GLY A 54 -1.74 14.37 14.84
CA GLY A 54 -2.70 14.19 15.92
C GLY A 54 -2.48 15.21 17.05
N GLU A 55 -1.23 15.38 17.49
CA GLU A 55 -0.83 16.35 18.55
C GLU A 55 -1.18 17.79 18.15
N PHE A 56 -0.96 18.16 16.90
CA PHE A 56 -1.34 19.49 16.38
C PHE A 56 -2.83 19.61 16.04
N GLY A 57 -3.61 18.54 16.20
CA GLY A 57 -5.05 18.57 15.99
C GLY A 57 -5.48 18.74 14.53
N LEU A 58 -4.68 18.33 13.53
CA LEU A 58 -5.03 18.45 12.13
C LEU A 58 -6.35 17.74 11.80
N VAL A 59 -6.49 16.49 12.27
CA VAL A 59 -7.70 15.69 12.05
C VAL A 59 -8.88 16.25 12.82
N ALA A 60 -8.68 16.66 14.08
CA ALA A 60 -9.70 17.31 14.88
C ALA A 60 -10.16 18.65 14.28
N GLY A 61 -9.26 19.34 13.56
CA GLY A 61 -9.54 20.55 12.80
C GLY A 61 -10.28 20.33 11.46
N GLY A 62 -10.58 19.08 11.10
CA GLY A 62 -11.35 18.71 9.93
C GLY A 62 -10.53 18.31 8.69
N GLN A 63 -9.21 18.25 8.80
CA GLN A 63 -8.35 17.75 7.72
C GLN A 63 -8.25 16.22 7.77
N GLN A 64 -8.26 15.57 6.61
CA GLN A 64 -8.08 14.12 6.50
C GLN A 64 -6.64 13.80 6.13
N LEU A 65 -6.07 12.76 6.73
CA LEU A 65 -4.75 12.25 6.36
C LEU A 65 -4.88 11.13 5.33
N ALA A 66 -4.10 11.21 4.26
CA ALA A 66 -3.98 10.18 3.25
C ALA A 66 -2.53 9.73 3.14
N GLY A 67 -2.24 8.46 3.45
CA GLY A 67 -0.91 7.89 3.31
C GLY A 67 -0.64 7.38 1.90
N MET A 68 0.51 7.73 1.32
CA MET A 68 0.89 7.31 -0.04
C MET A 68 1.67 5.99 -0.05
N LEU A 69 2.35 5.66 1.05
CA LEU A 69 3.07 4.39 1.21
C LEU A 69 2.97 3.93 2.67
N VAL A 70 1.95 3.14 2.96
CA VAL A 70 1.62 2.68 4.31
C VAL A 70 1.44 1.17 4.31
N PHE A 71 1.96 0.53 5.34
CA PHE A 71 1.88 -0.91 5.52
C PHE A 71 1.05 -1.26 6.76
N LEU A 72 0.58 -2.50 6.82
CA LEU A 72 -0.14 -3.04 7.99
C LEU A 72 0.63 -2.81 9.29
N ASN A 73 1.95 -2.98 9.23
CA ASN A 73 2.84 -2.84 10.39
C ASN A 73 2.96 -1.40 10.89
N ASP A 74 2.82 -0.41 9.99
CA ASP A 74 2.80 1.01 10.38
C ASP A 74 1.53 1.32 11.17
N VAL A 75 0.37 0.80 10.72
CA VAL A 75 -0.89 0.94 11.45
C VAL A 75 -0.82 0.25 12.81
N LYS A 76 -0.21 -0.95 12.87
CA LYS A 76 0.03 -1.66 14.13
C LYS A 76 0.91 -0.86 15.09
N ALA A 77 1.99 -0.25 14.57
CA ALA A 77 2.92 0.56 15.36
C ALA A 77 2.30 1.88 15.86
N LEU A 78 1.39 2.47 15.07
CA LEU A 78 0.64 3.66 15.48
C LEU A 78 -0.37 3.35 16.57
N GLY A 79 -0.99 2.16 16.53
CA GLY A 79 -2.18 1.84 17.29
C GLY A 79 -3.43 2.50 16.70
N LEU A 80 -4.59 1.85 16.89
CA LEU A 80 -5.84 2.31 16.30
C LEU A 80 -6.34 3.65 16.86
N ASP A 81 -6.02 3.97 18.12
CA ASP A 81 -6.37 5.27 18.70
C ASP A 81 -5.79 6.44 17.91
N THR A 82 -4.58 6.26 17.37
CA THR A 82 -3.90 7.28 16.56
C THR A 82 -4.20 7.15 15.06
N ALA A 83 -4.36 5.91 14.58
CA ALA A 83 -4.48 5.62 13.15
C ALA A 83 -5.90 5.70 12.61
N GLN A 84 -6.94 5.66 13.46
CA GLN A 84 -8.34 5.59 13.03
C GLN A 84 -8.68 6.66 11.98
N GLY A 85 -9.35 6.24 10.92
CA GLY A 85 -9.74 7.12 9.82
C GLY A 85 -8.66 7.40 8.78
N LEU A 86 -7.39 7.03 9.03
CA LEU A 86 -6.30 7.12 8.06
C LEU A 86 -6.64 6.30 6.81
N THR A 87 -6.54 6.93 5.63
CA THR A 87 -6.87 6.32 4.34
C THR A 87 -5.60 6.11 3.52
N PHE A 88 -5.46 4.95 2.90
CA PHE A 88 -4.31 4.62 2.05
C PHE A 88 -4.64 3.46 1.11
N THR A 89 -3.72 3.12 0.21
CA THR A 89 -3.91 2.01 -0.72
C THR A 89 -2.92 0.88 -0.43
N VAL A 90 -3.40 -0.36 -0.59
CA VAL A 90 -2.59 -1.58 -0.48
C VAL A 90 -2.92 -2.52 -1.63
N SER A 91 -1.96 -3.35 -2.02
CA SER A 91 -2.19 -4.43 -2.99
C SER A 91 -2.57 -5.77 -2.33
N TYR A 92 -2.52 -5.84 -1.02
CA TYR A 92 -2.86 -7.03 -0.26
C TYR A 92 -3.35 -6.66 1.14
N TYR A 93 -4.43 -7.34 1.58
CA TYR A 93 -4.87 -7.35 2.97
C TYR A 93 -5.14 -8.79 3.40
N TRP A 94 -4.64 -9.17 4.56
CA TRP A 94 -4.64 -10.57 5.02
C TRP A 94 -6.05 -11.16 5.20
N ASP A 95 -7.05 -10.36 5.55
CA ASP A 95 -8.43 -10.77 5.77
C ASP A 95 -9.35 -10.53 4.55
N ARG A 96 -8.79 -10.52 3.34
CA ARG A 96 -9.55 -10.24 2.11
C ARG A 96 -10.44 -11.42 1.70
N ASN A 97 -9.89 -12.62 1.73
CA ASN A 97 -10.56 -13.87 1.36
C ASN A 97 -9.90 -15.08 2.05
N ASP A 98 -10.43 -16.29 1.85
CA ASP A 98 -9.94 -17.51 2.50
C ASP A 98 -8.49 -17.83 2.13
N GLU A 99 -8.08 -17.65 0.89
CA GLU A 99 -6.71 -17.89 0.44
C GLU A 99 -5.71 -16.92 1.10
N SER A 100 -6.10 -15.63 1.19
CA SER A 100 -5.30 -14.61 1.86
C SER A 100 -5.17 -14.90 3.35
N ARG A 101 -6.26 -15.32 4.00
CA ARG A 101 -6.25 -15.75 5.42
C ARG A 101 -5.36 -16.97 5.64
N ALA A 102 -5.49 -18.01 4.82
CA ALA A 102 -4.67 -19.22 4.92
C ALA A 102 -3.17 -18.94 4.78
N PHE A 103 -2.78 -18.06 3.84
CA PHE A 103 -1.39 -17.61 3.73
C PHE A 103 -0.96 -16.84 4.97
N ALA A 104 -1.79 -15.90 5.42
CA ALA A 104 -1.46 -15.04 6.55
C ALA A 104 -1.38 -15.80 7.88
N ASP A 105 -2.16 -16.86 8.08
CA ASP A 105 -2.08 -17.72 9.25
C ASP A 105 -0.76 -18.49 9.29
N ARG A 106 -0.34 -19.09 8.18
CA ARG A 106 0.97 -19.75 8.08
C ARG A 106 2.13 -18.77 8.30
N PHE A 107 1.98 -17.54 7.81
CA PHE A 107 2.99 -16.50 8.01
C PHE A 107 3.06 -16.07 9.48
N LEU A 108 1.90 -15.87 10.11
CA LEU A 108 1.80 -15.52 11.54
C LEU A 108 2.44 -16.59 12.43
N GLU A 109 2.18 -17.87 12.15
CA GLU A 109 2.77 -18.99 12.91
C GLU A 109 4.30 -18.97 12.88
N ARG A 110 4.89 -18.61 11.73
CA ARG A 110 6.36 -18.61 11.53
C ARG A 110 7.03 -17.32 11.98
N MET A 111 6.37 -16.18 11.78
CA MET A 111 6.98 -14.85 11.91
C MET A 111 6.47 -14.05 13.11
N GLY A 112 5.45 -14.54 13.83
CA GLY A 112 4.83 -13.84 14.96
C GLY A 112 4.04 -12.57 14.58
N GLN A 113 3.82 -12.34 13.28
CA GLN A 113 3.11 -11.17 12.77
C GLN A 113 2.36 -11.51 11.48
N ARG A 114 1.32 -10.73 11.15
CA ARG A 114 0.63 -10.83 9.86
C ARG A 114 1.45 -10.18 8.74
N PRO A 115 1.41 -10.74 7.51
CA PRO A 115 2.15 -10.16 6.38
C PRO A 115 1.50 -8.88 5.89
N SER A 116 2.34 -7.91 5.52
CA SER A 116 1.92 -6.77 4.71
C SER A 116 1.94 -7.12 3.21
N MET A 117 1.55 -6.17 2.37
CA MET A 117 1.63 -6.31 0.92
C MET A 117 3.06 -6.58 0.42
N VAL A 118 4.10 -6.20 1.18
CA VAL A 118 5.50 -6.42 0.79
C VAL A 118 5.87 -7.89 0.89
N GLN A 119 5.64 -8.52 2.04
CA GLN A 119 5.95 -9.94 2.24
C GLN A 119 5.06 -10.84 1.37
N ALA A 120 3.78 -10.51 1.27
CA ALA A 120 2.84 -11.24 0.43
C ALA A 120 3.22 -11.16 -1.06
N GLY A 121 3.56 -9.96 -1.55
CA GLY A 121 3.99 -9.74 -2.91
C GLY A 121 5.32 -10.41 -3.25
N ALA A 122 6.29 -10.37 -2.34
CA ALA A 122 7.57 -11.07 -2.52
C ALA A 122 7.36 -12.59 -2.64
N TYR A 123 6.52 -13.19 -1.79
CA TYR A 123 6.20 -14.62 -1.87
C TYR A 123 5.53 -14.98 -3.19
N SER A 124 4.53 -14.21 -3.62
CA SER A 124 3.83 -14.40 -4.89
C SER A 124 4.80 -14.28 -6.09
N ALA A 125 5.64 -13.26 -6.11
CA ALA A 125 6.62 -13.04 -7.18
C ALA A 125 7.61 -14.19 -7.32
N VAL A 126 8.20 -14.66 -6.20
CA VAL A 126 9.12 -15.80 -6.20
C VAL A 126 8.40 -17.08 -6.63
N THR A 127 7.17 -17.30 -6.17
CA THR A 127 6.39 -18.47 -6.55
C THR A 127 6.08 -18.47 -8.05
N HIS A 128 5.72 -17.33 -8.62
CA HIS A 128 5.46 -17.21 -10.06
C HIS A 128 6.72 -17.46 -10.90
N TYR A 129 7.86 -16.91 -10.47
CA TYR A 129 9.15 -17.16 -11.07
C TYR A 129 9.52 -18.67 -11.06
N LEU A 130 9.38 -19.34 -9.93
CA LEU A 130 9.70 -20.76 -9.82
C LEU A 130 8.77 -21.64 -10.68
N LYS A 131 7.49 -21.30 -10.78
CA LYS A 131 6.57 -21.96 -11.72
C LYS A 131 7.02 -21.77 -13.18
N ALA A 132 7.53 -20.60 -13.53
CA ALA A 132 8.06 -20.35 -14.88
C ALA A 132 9.30 -21.20 -15.15
N VAL A 133 10.27 -21.25 -14.23
CA VAL A 133 11.47 -22.09 -14.36
C VAL A 133 11.10 -23.56 -14.53
N GLU A 134 10.16 -24.06 -13.72
CA GLU A 134 9.66 -25.44 -13.82
C GLU A 134 9.01 -25.71 -15.19
N ALA A 135 8.14 -24.80 -15.64
CA ALA A 135 7.40 -24.97 -16.90
C ALA A 135 8.29 -24.93 -18.14
N VAL A 136 9.33 -24.09 -18.16
CA VAL A 136 10.24 -23.96 -19.30
C VAL A 136 11.44 -24.91 -19.20
N GLY A 137 11.67 -25.55 -18.06
CA GLY A 137 12.79 -26.45 -17.81
C GLY A 137 14.16 -25.78 -17.91
N SER A 138 14.24 -24.47 -17.65
CA SER A 138 15.45 -23.66 -17.84
C SER A 138 15.42 -22.43 -16.95
N GLU A 139 16.60 -21.93 -16.57
CA GLU A 139 16.81 -20.65 -15.88
C GLU A 139 17.13 -19.49 -16.85
N ASP A 140 17.02 -19.73 -18.17
CA ASP A 140 17.25 -18.70 -19.17
C ASP A 140 16.26 -17.55 -18.97
N ALA A 141 16.79 -16.35 -18.72
CA ALA A 141 16.00 -15.19 -18.34
C ALA A 141 14.95 -14.80 -19.41
N GLY A 142 15.29 -14.95 -20.69
CA GLY A 142 14.36 -14.65 -21.79
C GLY A 142 13.16 -15.58 -21.78
N LYS A 143 13.39 -16.90 -21.74
CA LYS A 143 12.33 -17.92 -21.71
C LYS A 143 11.46 -17.80 -20.47
N VAL A 144 12.08 -17.60 -19.31
CA VAL A 144 11.36 -17.44 -18.03
C VAL A 144 10.48 -16.20 -18.06
N THR A 145 11.01 -15.05 -18.51
CA THR A 145 10.25 -13.80 -18.60
C THR A 145 9.11 -13.88 -19.61
N GLU A 146 9.33 -14.52 -20.76
CA GLU A 146 8.29 -14.75 -21.76
C GLU A 146 7.14 -15.58 -21.17
N TRP A 147 7.46 -16.67 -20.49
CA TRP A 147 6.44 -17.50 -19.81
C TRP A 147 5.70 -16.71 -18.74
N MET A 148 6.42 -15.95 -17.90
CA MET A 148 5.81 -15.16 -16.83
C MET A 148 4.82 -14.11 -17.38
N ARG A 149 5.13 -13.49 -18.52
CA ARG A 149 4.22 -12.53 -19.19
C ARG A 149 3.01 -13.21 -19.82
N ALA A 150 3.20 -14.41 -20.39
CA ALA A 150 2.14 -15.15 -21.05
C ALA A 150 1.14 -15.79 -20.06
N ASN A 151 1.52 -15.96 -18.81
CA ASN A 151 0.71 -16.65 -17.80
C ASN A 151 0.30 -15.70 -16.67
N PRO A 152 -1.00 -15.52 -16.42
CA PRO A 152 -1.47 -14.65 -15.36
C PRO A 152 -1.13 -15.22 -13.97
N VAL A 153 -0.87 -14.32 -13.04
CA VAL A 153 -0.69 -14.68 -11.63
C VAL A 153 -2.06 -14.86 -10.99
N ASN A 154 -2.34 -16.08 -10.54
CA ASN A 154 -3.54 -16.44 -9.79
C ASN A 154 -3.12 -17.14 -8.50
N ASP A 155 -3.20 -16.42 -7.39
CA ASP A 155 -2.86 -16.91 -6.06
C ASP A 155 -3.53 -16.07 -4.97
N PHE A 156 -3.15 -16.30 -3.72
CA PHE A 156 -3.65 -15.56 -2.56
C PHE A 156 -3.38 -14.04 -2.62
N PHE A 157 -2.41 -13.59 -3.43
CA PHE A 157 -2.03 -12.19 -3.57
C PHE A 157 -2.78 -11.50 -4.69
N ALA A 158 -2.86 -12.13 -5.87
CA ALA A 158 -3.45 -11.55 -7.07
C ALA A 158 -4.43 -12.53 -7.74
N GLN A 159 -5.50 -11.98 -8.33
CA GLN A 159 -6.41 -12.67 -9.23
C GLN A 159 -6.26 -12.06 -10.62
N ASN A 160 -5.92 -12.89 -11.62
CA ASN A 160 -5.65 -12.46 -12.99
C ASN A 160 -4.58 -11.36 -13.10
N GLY A 161 -3.62 -11.38 -12.18
CA GLY A 161 -2.49 -10.46 -12.24
C GLY A 161 -1.65 -10.71 -13.49
N ARG A 162 -1.26 -9.65 -14.19
CA ARG A 162 -0.46 -9.76 -15.40
C ARG A 162 0.79 -8.92 -15.36
N ILE A 163 1.86 -9.42 -15.95
CA ILE A 163 3.11 -8.66 -16.10
C ILE A 163 3.07 -7.97 -17.44
N ARG A 164 3.09 -6.66 -17.42
CA ARG A 164 3.09 -5.77 -18.59
C ARG A 164 4.48 -5.70 -19.23
N ASP A 165 4.57 -5.23 -20.48
CA ASP A 165 5.83 -5.20 -21.23
C ASP A 165 6.93 -4.37 -20.57
N ASP A 166 6.57 -3.36 -19.80
CA ASP A 166 7.50 -2.57 -18.98
C ASP A 166 7.86 -3.23 -17.64
N GLY A 167 7.54 -4.52 -17.45
CA GLY A 167 7.82 -5.29 -16.23
C GLY A 167 6.87 -5.02 -15.07
N ARG A 168 5.91 -4.11 -15.21
CA ARG A 168 4.96 -3.79 -14.13
C ARG A 168 3.93 -4.91 -13.96
N MET A 169 3.82 -5.42 -12.73
CA MET A 169 2.70 -6.27 -12.35
C MET A 169 1.43 -5.43 -12.22
N ILE A 170 0.42 -5.75 -13.02
CA ILE A 170 -0.90 -5.13 -12.99
C ILE A 170 -1.84 -6.05 -12.21
N LEU A 171 -2.43 -5.54 -11.14
CA LEU A 171 -3.36 -6.24 -10.26
C LEU A 171 -4.28 -5.22 -9.58
N ASP A 172 -5.40 -5.68 -9.06
CA ASP A 172 -6.28 -4.83 -8.27
C ASP A 172 -5.59 -4.34 -7.01
N THR A 173 -5.86 -3.09 -6.65
CA THR A 173 -5.45 -2.51 -5.37
C THR A 173 -6.68 -2.16 -4.54
N TYR A 174 -6.48 -1.93 -3.27
CA TYR A 174 -7.55 -1.71 -2.31
C TYR A 174 -7.34 -0.38 -1.62
N LEU A 175 -8.34 0.51 -1.73
CA LEU A 175 -8.43 1.64 -0.83
C LEU A 175 -8.89 1.10 0.52
N VAL A 176 -8.10 1.32 1.53
CA VAL A 176 -8.39 0.89 2.90
C VAL A 176 -8.47 2.08 3.83
N ARG A 177 -9.16 1.89 4.94
CA ARG A 177 -9.22 2.83 6.05
C ARG A 177 -8.87 2.11 7.34
N ALA A 178 -8.02 2.72 8.17
CA ALA A 178 -7.74 2.23 9.49
C ALA A 178 -9.02 2.30 10.36
N LYS A 179 -9.34 1.20 11.03
CA LYS A 179 -10.53 1.05 11.88
C LYS A 179 -10.45 1.92 13.12
N ALA A 180 -11.60 2.25 13.70
CA ALA A 180 -11.65 2.69 15.08
C ALA A 180 -11.36 1.50 16.04
N PRO A 181 -10.81 1.73 17.24
CA PRO A 181 -10.54 0.65 18.20
C PRO A 181 -11.74 -0.25 18.48
N ALA A 182 -12.94 0.33 18.58
CA ALA A 182 -14.17 -0.40 18.83
C ALA A 182 -14.61 -1.35 17.71
N ASP A 183 -14.12 -1.13 16.47
CA ASP A 183 -14.47 -1.93 15.29
C ASP A 183 -13.48 -3.08 15.04
N SER A 184 -12.38 -3.12 15.79
CA SER A 184 -11.36 -4.16 15.68
C SER A 184 -11.74 -5.40 16.47
N LYS A 185 -11.69 -6.57 15.83
CA LYS A 185 -12.07 -7.85 16.44
C LYS A 185 -10.88 -8.60 17.05
N ASN A 186 -9.67 -8.25 16.65
CA ASN A 186 -8.42 -8.86 17.14
C ASN A 186 -7.23 -7.94 16.83
N ASP A 187 -6.08 -8.29 17.38
CA ASP A 187 -4.82 -7.54 17.31
C ASP A 187 -4.35 -7.12 15.90
N TRP A 188 -4.82 -7.80 14.85
CA TRP A 188 -4.43 -7.56 13.46
C TRP A 188 -5.58 -7.11 12.56
N ASP A 189 -6.78 -7.00 13.10
CA ASP A 189 -7.95 -6.49 12.39
C ASP A 189 -7.95 -4.95 12.39
N LEU A 190 -6.98 -4.38 11.67
CA LEU A 190 -6.61 -2.97 11.75
C LEU A 190 -7.24 -2.11 10.65
N MET A 191 -7.75 -2.73 9.59
CA MET A 191 -8.20 -2.01 8.39
C MET A 191 -9.50 -2.60 7.86
N GLU A 192 -10.26 -1.77 7.18
CA GLU A 192 -11.39 -2.17 6.35
C GLU A 192 -11.13 -1.80 4.88
N VAL A 193 -11.55 -2.66 3.98
CA VAL A 193 -11.51 -2.37 2.53
C VAL A 193 -12.71 -1.48 2.20
N VAL A 194 -12.43 -0.25 1.79
CA VAL A 194 -13.44 0.74 1.40
C VAL A 194 -13.83 0.55 -0.06
N ARG A 195 -12.84 0.28 -0.92
CA ARG A 195 -13.06 0.11 -2.36
C ARG A 195 -11.96 -0.76 -2.98
N THR A 196 -12.33 -1.62 -3.90
CA THR A 196 -11.39 -2.23 -4.85
C THR A 196 -11.18 -1.29 -6.02
N ILE A 197 -9.93 -1.05 -6.38
CA ILE A 197 -9.51 -0.22 -7.52
C ILE A 197 -8.98 -1.18 -8.58
N PRO A 198 -9.60 -1.28 -9.76
CA PRO A 198 -9.14 -2.15 -10.83
C PRO A 198 -7.67 -1.86 -11.19
N GLY A 199 -6.91 -2.89 -11.55
CA GLY A 199 -5.50 -2.77 -11.88
C GLY A 199 -5.23 -1.72 -12.96
N GLU A 200 -6.10 -1.62 -13.97
CA GLU A 200 -5.97 -0.63 -15.06
C GLU A 200 -6.08 0.83 -14.58
N GLU A 201 -6.76 1.06 -13.47
CA GLU A 201 -6.89 2.40 -12.85
C GLU A 201 -5.80 2.69 -11.82
N SER A 202 -5.15 1.64 -11.31
CA SER A 202 -4.22 1.72 -10.18
C SER A 202 -2.81 2.13 -10.57
N PHE A 203 -2.41 1.87 -11.81
CA PHE A 203 -1.04 2.04 -12.26
C PHE A 203 -0.93 3.09 -13.36
N MET A 204 0.26 3.67 -13.45
CA MET A 204 0.58 4.62 -14.50
C MET A 204 0.35 3.96 -15.87
N PRO A 205 -0.31 4.63 -16.83
CA PRO A 205 -0.46 4.13 -18.19
C PRO A 205 0.89 3.80 -18.84
N ILE A 206 0.94 2.76 -19.69
CA ILE A 206 2.20 2.30 -20.29
C ILE A 206 2.84 3.36 -21.17
N GLU A 207 2.05 4.22 -21.80
CA GLU A 207 2.50 5.31 -22.66
C GLU A 207 3.32 6.38 -21.88
N LEU A 208 3.20 6.39 -20.55
CA LEU A 208 3.99 7.26 -19.69
C LEU A 208 5.17 6.53 -19.04
N SER A 209 5.36 5.24 -19.34
CA SER A 209 6.51 4.48 -18.85
C SER A 209 7.78 4.92 -19.60
N THR A 210 8.86 5.09 -18.83
CA THR A 210 10.20 5.34 -19.38
C THR A 210 11.08 4.09 -19.38
N CYS A 211 10.51 2.94 -19.01
CA CYS A 211 11.19 1.65 -19.04
C CYS A 211 11.24 1.10 -20.47
N ASN A 212 12.45 0.92 -20.97
CA ASN A 212 12.71 0.23 -22.24
C ASN A 212 13.19 -1.20 -21.91
N LEU A 213 12.26 -2.16 -21.90
CA LEU A 213 12.55 -3.58 -21.68
C LEU A 213 12.38 -4.37 -22.98
#